data_fcd2ecdcad564a8e93bf6da167df3b60
#
_entry.id   fcd2ecdcad564a8e93bf6da167df3b60
#
_cell.length_a   1.000
_cell.length_b   1.000
_cell.length_c   1.000
_cell.angle_alpha   90.00
_cell.angle_beta   90.00
_cell.angle_gamma   90.00
#
_symmetry.space_group_name_H-M   'P 1'
#
loop_
_entity.id
_entity.type
_entity.pdbx_description
1 polymer ?
#
loop_
_entity_poly.entity_id
_entity_poly.type
_entity_poly.pdbx_seq_one_letter_code
_entity_poly.pdbx_strand_id
1 'polypeptide(L)'
;GTGHINARMETLDQKPSFRESFRKRRCLIIADGFYEWKPDPENNNIKTRYYFQLPSKEPFAFAGLWDTWQKDYHGCTIVTRDAVGEVRDIHDRMPCVLGPEAYRAWLDPGNQDVHGLKVLLNTCCVDHFVMS
;
A
#
# COMPACT_ATOMS: atom_id res chain seq x y z
N GLY A 1 14.20 -13.80 5.64
CA GLY A 1 13.45 -13.02 5.75
C GLY A 1 12.07 -13.21 5.38
N THR A 2 11.36 -13.08 6.18
CA THR A 2 10.14 -13.28 5.93
C THR A 2 9.49 -12.20 5.31
N GLY A 3 10.08 -11.61 4.49
CA GLY A 3 9.65 -10.85 3.50
C GLY A 3 8.49 -10.05 3.50
N HIS A 4 7.77 -9.87 4.33
CA HIS A 4 6.65 -9.10 4.25
C HIS A 4 6.91 -7.69 4.31
N ILE A 5 7.90 -7.26 3.74
CA ILE A 5 8.30 -5.89 3.78
C ILE A 5 7.40 -5.06 2.91
N ASN A 6 6.92 -3.96 3.46
CA ASN A 6 6.17 -2.99 2.70
C ASN A 6 7.10 -2.10 1.89
N ALA A 7 6.65 -1.70 0.73
CA ALA A 7 7.41 -0.84 -0.15
C ALA A 7 6.94 0.60 -0.01
N ARG A 8 7.85 1.50 0.40
CA ARG A 8 7.50 2.91 0.61
C ARG A 8 7.38 3.63 -0.73
N MET A 9 6.25 4.27 -0.98
CA MET A 9 6.03 4.95 -2.26
C MET A 9 7.07 6.02 -2.54
N GLU A 10 7.64 6.60 -1.50
CA GLU A 10 8.61 7.69 -1.66
C GLU A 10 9.93 7.23 -2.30
N THR A 11 10.27 5.95 -2.18
CA THR A 11 11.57 5.45 -2.63
C THR A 11 11.49 4.23 -3.55
N LEU A 12 10.32 3.92 -4.08
CA LEU A 12 10.13 2.74 -4.94
C LEU A 12 11.07 2.72 -6.14
N ASP A 13 11.31 3.87 -6.74
CA ASP A 13 12.13 4.01 -7.93
C ASP A 13 13.62 4.00 -7.62
N GLN A 14 13.99 4.06 -6.36
CA GLN A 14 15.39 4.17 -5.94
C GLN A 14 15.93 2.89 -5.32
N LYS A 15 15.07 2.14 -4.63
CA LYS A 15 15.49 0.94 -3.91
C LYS A 15 15.73 -0.20 -4.87
N PRO A 16 16.91 -0.81 -4.87
CA PRO A 16 17.18 -1.95 -5.75
C PRO A 16 16.17 -3.09 -5.59
N SER A 17 15.63 -3.26 -4.39
CA SER A 17 14.65 -4.30 -4.12
C SER A 17 13.35 -4.11 -4.88
N PHE A 18 12.98 -2.88 -5.23
CA PHE A 18 11.63 -2.60 -5.72
C PHE A 18 11.59 -1.91 -7.09
N ARG A 19 12.66 -1.30 -7.54
CA ARG A 19 12.59 -0.45 -8.74
C ARG A 19 12.18 -1.19 -10.01
N GLU A 20 12.59 -2.44 -10.16
CA GLU A 20 12.19 -3.25 -11.32
C GLU A 20 10.73 -3.68 -11.21
N SER A 21 10.30 -4.12 -10.04
CA SER A 21 8.91 -4.49 -9.82
C SER A 21 7.99 -3.29 -9.99
N PHE A 22 8.42 -2.12 -9.56
CA PHE A 22 7.65 -0.90 -9.75
C PHE A 22 7.43 -0.59 -11.23
N ARG A 23 8.45 -0.82 -12.05
CA ARG A 23 8.33 -0.59 -13.50
C ARG A 23 7.51 -1.66 -14.21
N LYS A 24 7.60 -2.92 -13.79
CA LYS A 24 7.15 -4.04 -14.60
C LYS A 24 6.17 -4.98 -13.94
N ARG A 25 6.08 -4.99 -12.63
CA ARG A 25 5.33 -6.04 -11.91
C ARG A 25 4.43 -5.43 -10.84
N ARG A 26 3.54 -4.58 -11.28
CA ARG A 26 2.54 -3.97 -10.40
C ARG A 26 1.30 -4.83 -10.37
N CYS A 27 0.60 -4.82 -9.25
CA CYS A 27 -0.63 -5.56 -9.07
C CYS A 27 -1.58 -4.80 -8.15
N LEU A 28 -2.79 -5.31 -8.05
CA LEU A 28 -3.77 -4.84 -7.08
C LEU A 28 -3.99 -5.94 -6.06
N ILE A 29 -3.99 -5.58 -4.79
CA ILE A 29 -4.25 -6.50 -3.70
C ILE A 29 -5.61 -6.15 -3.14
N ILE A 30 -6.59 -7.04 -3.32
CA ILE A 30 -7.98 -6.77 -3.00
C ILE A 30 -8.21 -7.00 -1.51
N ALA A 31 -8.92 -6.07 -0.89
CA ALA A 31 -9.27 -6.16 0.53
C ALA A 31 -10.59 -5.44 0.77
N ASP A 32 -11.20 -5.70 1.93
CA ASP A 32 -12.39 -4.97 2.36
C ASP A 32 -12.11 -4.08 3.58
N GLY A 33 -10.88 -4.08 4.06
CA GLY A 33 -10.44 -3.25 5.16
C GLY A 33 -9.00 -3.56 5.52
N PHE A 34 -8.47 -2.83 6.49
CA PHE A 34 -7.14 -3.12 7.01
C PHE A 34 -7.08 -2.74 8.48
N TYR A 35 -6.18 -3.42 9.20
CA TYR A 35 -5.97 -3.18 10.63
C TYR A 35 -4.73 -2.34 10.86
N GLU A 36 -4.79 -1.50 11.88
CA GLU A 36 -3.63 -0.81 12.44
C GLU A 36 -3.69 -0.87 13.94
N TRP A 37 -2.53 -0.88 14.58
CA TRP A 37 -2.42 -0.97 16.03
C TRP A 37 -1.83 0.33 16.57
N LYS A 38 -2.51 0.89 17.57
CA LYS A 38 -2.01 2.08 18.28
C LYS A 38 -1.34 1.63 19.56
N PRO A 39 -0.04 1.91 19.75
CA PRO A 39 0.62 1.60 21.02
C PRO A 39 0.06 2.44 22.14
N ASP A 40 0.00 1.87 23.35
CA ASP A 40 -0.32 2.63 24.55
C ASP A 40 0.82 3.60 24.82
N PRO A 41 0.54 4.90 25.11
CA PRO A 41 1.59 5.87 25.37
C PRO A 41 2.47 5.51 26.59
N GLU A 42 1.93 4.78 27.54
CA GLU A 42 2.65 4.42 28.75
C GLU A 42 3.30 3.05 28.70
N ASN A 43 2.87 2.19 27.78
CA ASN A 43 3.42 0.84 27.68
C ASN A 43 3.32 0.37 26.22
N ASN A 44 4.43 0.45 25.50
CA ASN A 44 4.47 0.09 24.07
C ASN A 44 4.18 -1.38 23.79
N ASN A 45 4.17 -2.24 24.81
CA ASN A 45 3.81 -3.64 24.63
C ASN A 45 2.31 -3.86 24.55
N ILE A 46 1.52 -2.86 24.93
CA ILE A 46 0.08 -2.90 24.84
C ILE A 46 -0.35 -2.09 23.63
N LYS A 47 -1.11 -2.72 22.73
CA LYS A 47 -1.57 -2.07 21.51
C LYS A 47 -3.07 -2.27 21.37
N THR A 48 -3.76 -1.24 20.92
CA THR A 48 -5.17 -1.31 20.59
C THR A 48 -5.33 -1.43 19.09
N ARG A 49 -6.13 -2.39 18.65
CA ARG A 49 -6.35 -2.66 17.24
C ARG A 49 -7.54 -1.86 16.73
N TYR A 50 -7.38 -1.25 15.57
CA TYR A 50 -8.44 -0.52 14.87
C TYR A 50 -8.59 -1.08 13.48
N TYR A 51 -9.81 -1.07 12.96
CA TYR A 51 -10.14 -1.54 11.63
C TYR A 51 -10.61 -0.38 10.77
N PHE A 52 -10.04 -0.26 9.58
CA PHE A 52 -10.36 0.82 8.65
C PHE A 52 -11.04 0.26 7.40
N GLN A 53 -12.11 0.91 6.99
CA GLN A 53 -12.86 0.55 5.79
C GLN A 53 -13.19 1.81 5.00
N LEU A 54 -13.54 1.65 3.72
CA LEU A 54 -14.16 2.75 2.98
C LEU A 54 -15.49 3.11 3.64
N PRO A 55 -15.94 4.37 3.52
CA PRO A 55 -17.27 4.73 4.03
C PRO A 55 -18.39 3.89 3.45
N SER A 56 -18.26 3.45 2.20
CA SER A 56 -19.24 2.57 1.53
C SER A 56 -19.20 1.15 2.03
N LYS A 57 -18.16 0.76 2.75
CA LYS A 57 -17.91 -0.63 3.18
C LYS A 57 -17.64 -1.58 2.02
N GLU A 58 -17.47 -1.08 0.82
CA GLU A 58 -17.16 -1.91 -0.34
C GLU A 58 -15.68 -2.32 -0.37
N PRO A 59 -15.36 -3.42 -1.06
CA PRO A 59 -13.97 -3.79 -1.28
C PRO A 59 -13.22 -2.72 -2.06
N PHE A 60 -11.91 -2.73 -1.88
CA PHE A 60 -11.00 -1.81 -2.56
C PHE A 60 -9.70 -2.54 -2.89
N ALA A 61 -8.74 -1.84 -3.45
CA ALA A 61 -7.46 -2.44 -3.81
C ALA A 61 -6.30 -1.61 -3.29
N PHE A 62 -5.32 -2.30 -2.69
CA PHE A 62 -4.03 -1.71 -2.41
C PHE A 62 -3.18 -1.71 -3.67
N ALA A 63 -2.40 -0.67 -3.87
CA ALA A 63 -1.31 -0.71 -4.84
C ALA A 63 -0.28 -1.73 -4.36
N GLY A 64 0.06 -2.66 -5.21
CA GLY A 64 0.99 -3.72 -4.88
C GLY A 64 2.04 -3.92 -5.94
N LEU A 65 3.11 -4.58 -5.55
CA LEU A 65 4.17 -5.07 -6.42
C LEU A 65 4.29 -6.56 -6.23
N TRP A 66 4.74 -7.26 -7.27
CA TRP A 66 5.00 -8.68 -7.12
C TRP A 66 6.39 -9.03 -7.64
N ASP A 67 6.91 -10.14 -7.16
CA ASP A 67 8.19 -10.66 -7.63
C ASP A 67 8.23 -12.17 -7.41
N THR A 68 9.20 -12.79 -8.04
CA THR A 68 9.46 -14.20 -7.88
C THR A 68 10.84 -14.37 -7.28
N TRP A 69 10.91 -15.04 -6.13
CA TRP A 69 12.17 -15.41 -5.50
C TRP A 69 12.36 -16.89 -5.68
N GLN A 70 13.53 -17.32 -6.04
CA GLN A 70 13.79 -18.71 -6.29
C GLN A 70 12.84 -19.22 -7.39
N LYS A 71 12.90 -20.50 -7.68
CA LYS A 71 12.24 -21.03 -8.85
C LYS A 71 10.73 -21.00 -8.80
N ASP A 72 10.14 -21.18 -7.62
CA ASP A 72 8.70 -21.37 -7.48
C ASP A 72 8.07 -20.48 -6.43
N TYR A 73 8.78 -19.49 -5.93
CA TYR A 73 8.27 -18.67 -4.86
C TYR A 73 7.87 -17.29 -5.39
N HIS A 74 6.57 -16.99 -5.31
CA HIS A 74 6.00 -15.71 -5.70
C HIS A 74 5.52 -14.97 -4.48
N GLY A 75 5.65 -13.66 -4.48
CA GLY A 75 5.16 -12.86 -3.38
C GLY A 75 4.70 -11.49 -3.82
N CYS A 76 3.86 -10.88 -3.01
CA CYS A 76 3.36 -9.53 -3.22
C CYS A 76 3.77 -8.64 -2.06
N THR A 77 3.96 -7.37 -2.38
CA THR A 77 4.32 -6.34 -1.41
C THR A 77 3.34 -5.20 -1.54
N ILE A 78 2.82 -4.71 -0.42
CA ILE A 78 1.92 -3.57 -0.40
C ILE A 78 2.75 -2.29 -0.44
N VAL A 79 2.37 -1.36 -1.32
CA VAL A 79 2.95 -0.03 -1.34
C VAL A 79 2.34 0.79 -0.21
N THR A 80 3.18 1.46 0.57
CA THR A 80 2.73 2.29 1.70
C THR A 80 3.05 3.75 1.47
N ARG A 81 2.40 4.59 2.25
CA ARG A 81 2.55 6.04 2.23
C ARG A 81 2.47 6.58 3.66
N ASP A 82 2.80 7.85 3.82
CA ASP A 82 2.54 8.52 5.09
C ASP A 82 1.04 8.48 5.39
N ALA A 83 0.71 8.21 6.64
CA ALA A 83 -0.68 8.16 7.05
C ALA A 83 -1.32 9.55 7.00
N VAL A 84 -2.59 9.56 6.59
CA VAL A 84 -3.40 10.77 6.53
C VAL A 84 -4.75 10.51 7.19
N GLY A 85 -5.47 11.57 7.49
CA GLY A 85 -6.82 11.47 8.04
C GLY A 85 -6.87 10.71 9.35
N GLU A 86 -7.88 9.88 9.49
CA GLU A 86 -8.13 9.12 10.72
C GLU A 86 -7.02 8.12 11.02
N VAL A 87 -6.36 7.58 9.98
CA VAL A 87 -5.28 6.60 10.18
C VAL A 87 -4.09 7.23 10.88
N ARG A 88 -3.82 8.51 10.61
CA ARG A 88 -2.67 9.20 11.19
C ARG A 88 -2.73 9.27 12.72
N ASP A 89 -3.91 9.31 13.29
CA ASP A 89 -4.07 9.32 14.75
C ASP A 89 -3.67 7.98 15.37
N ILE A 90 -3.58 6.92 14.57
CA ILE A 90 -3.33 5.56 15.02
C ILE A 90 -1.92 5.12 14.67
N HIS A 91 -1.45 5.45 13.46
CA HIS A 91 -0.17 4.96 12.96
C HIS A 91 0.45 5.98 11.99
N ASP A 92 1.78 5.92 11.80
CA ASP A 92 2.50 6.86 10.94
C ASP A 92 2.38 6.53 9.46
N ARG A 93 2.15 5.26 9.13
CA ARG A 93 2.11 4.79 7.75
C ARG A 93 0.78 4.11 7.48
N MET A 94 0.40 4.07 6.21
CA MET A 94 -0.81 3.37 5.78
C MET A 94 -0.60 2.78 4.40
N PRO A 95 -1.38 1.77 4.00
CA PRO A 95 -1.30 1.27 2.64
C PRO A 95 -1.83 2.30 1.64
N CYS A 96 -1.28 2.26 0.42
CA CYS A 96 -1.83 3.04 -0.68
C CYS A 96 -3.07 2.32 -1.21
N VAL A 97 -4.24 2.85 -0.89
CA VAL A 97 -5.50 2.35 -1.43
C VAL A 97 -5.79 3.15 -2.69
N LEU A 98 -5.74 2.52 -3.85
CA LEU A 98 -5.94 3.22 -5.11
C LEU A 98 -7.42 3.44 -5.38
N GLY A 99 -7.77 4.62 -5.89
CA GLY A 99 -9.09 4.84 -6.46
C GLY A 99 -9.24 4.05 -7.76
N PRO A 100 -10.46 3.62 -8.10
CA PRO A 100 -10.69 2.82 -9.31
C PRO A 100 -10.23 3.49 -10.60
N GLU A 101 -10.21 4.82 -10.64
CA GLU A 101 -9.74 5.57 -11.81
C GLU A 101 -8.28 5.31 -12.13
N ALA A 102 -7.51 4.80 -11.16
CA ALA A 102 -6.08 4.53 -11.35
C ALA A 102 -5.79 3.09 -11.76
N TYR A 103 -6.77 2.19 -11.70
CA TYR A 103 -6.50 0.75 -11.85
C TYR A 103 -5.89 0.41 -13.21
N ARG A 104 -6.42 0.97 -14.29
CA ARG A 104 -5.96 0.63 -15.62
C ARG A 104 -4.49 1.04 -15.82
N ALA A 105 -4.15 2.27 -15.45
CA ALA A 105 -2.79 2.77 -15.61
C ALA A 105 -1.81 2.01 -14.71
N TRP A 106 -2.23 1.68 -13.49
CA TRP A 106 -1.38 0.96 -12.55
C TRP A 106 -1.08 -0.45 -13.05
N LEU A 107 -2.09 -1.14 -13.61
CA LEU A 107 -1.96 -2.53 -14.05
C LEU A 107 -1.34 -2.69 -15.43
N ASP A 108 -1.24 -1.64 -16.23
CA ASP A 108 -0.74 -1.73 -17.59
C ASP A 108 0.77 -2.02 -17.59
N PRO A 109 1.22 -3.22 -17.99
CA PRO A 109 2.64 -3.53 -17.99
C PRO A 109 3.42 -2.74 -19.02
N GLY A 110 2.76 -2.18 -20.02
CA GLY A 110 3.38 -1.28 -20.98
C GLY A 110 3.66 0.10 -20.44
N ASN A 111 3.03 0.46 -19.32
CA ASN A 111 3.27 1.74 -18.66
C ASN A 111 4.48 1.61 -17.75
N GLN A 112 5.64 2.06 -18.22
CA GLN A 112 6.87 2.06 -17.43
C GLN A 112 7.33 3.50 -17.14
N ASP A 113 6.40 4.43 -17.16
CA ASP A 113 6.66 5.84 -16.86
C ASP A 113 6.75 6.02 -15.35
N VAL A 114 7.97 5.94 -14.82
CA VAL A 114 8.22 6.02 -13.38
C VAL A 114 7.68 7.31 -12.79
N HIS A 115 7.95 8.44 -13.44
CA HIS A 115 7.45 9.72 -12.95
C HIS A 115 5.93 9.76 -12.92
N GLY A 116 5.29 9.36 -14.01
CA GLY A 116 3.83 9.33 -14.10
C GLY A 116 3.21 8.38 -13.07
N LEU A 117 3.85 7.23 -12.82
CA LEU A 117 3.36 6.28 -11.82
C LEU A 117 3.49 6.86 -10.40
N LYS A 118 4.54 7.61 -10.12
CA LYS A 118 4.66 8.28 -8.81
C LYS A 118 3.60 9.38 -8.67
N VAL A 119 3.32 10.12 -9.72
CA VAL A 119 2.22 11.10 -9.70
C VAL A 119 0.89 10.40 -9.44
N LEU A 120 0.67 9.25 -10.08
CA LEU A 120 -0.55 8.47 -9.87
C LEU A 120 -0.71 8.08 -8.40
N LEU A 121 0.34 7.58 -7.76
CA LEU A 121 0.30 7.24 -6.35
C LEU A 121 0.04 8.45 -5.46
N ASN A 122 0.57 9.62 -5.83
CA ASN A 122 0.36 10.82 -5.03
C ASN A 122 -1.02 11.43 -5.19
N THR A 123 -1.71 11.19 -6.31
CA THR A 123 -2.95 11.88 -6.62
C THR A 123 -4.19 11.00 -6.57
N CYS A 124 -4.03 9.68 -6.67
CA CYS A 124 -5.15 8.75 -6.80
C CYS A 124 -5.32 7.82 -5.60
N CYS A 125 -4.63 8.06 -4.49
CA CYS A 125 -4.85 7.29 -3.28
C CYS A 125 -6.04 7.84 -2.50
N VAL A 126 -6.86 6.93 -2.01
CA VAL A 126 -7.96 7.25 -1.11
C VAL A 126 -7.39 7.70 0.22
N ASP A 127 -7.92 8.77 0.78
CA ASP A 127 -7.42 9.34 2.03
C ASP A 127 -8.48 9.46 3.12
N HIS A 128 -9.66 8.92 2.91
CA HIS A 128 -10.73 8.96 3.90
C HIS A 128 -11.28 7.55 4.16
N PHE A 129 -11.25 7.15 5.42
CA PHE A 129 -11.70 5.84 5.88
C PHE A 129 -12.54 6.00 7.13
N VAL A 130 -13.44 5.05 7.36
CA VAL A 130 -14.15 4.96 8.62
C VAL A 130 -13.49 3.92 9.51
N MET A 131 -13.41 4.22 10.79
CA MET A 131 -12.70 3.43 11.78
C MET A 131 -13.68 2.74 12.72
N SER A 132 -13.39 1.52 13.06
CA SER A 132 -14.17 0.80 14.07
C SER A 132 -13.29 -0.05 15.00
#